data_c3667ac5a3e480217bd10e90cf638d17
#
_entry.id   c3667ac5a3e480217bd10e90cf638d17
#
_cell.length_a   1.000
_cell.length_b   1.000
_cell.length_c   1.000
_cell.angle_alpha   90.00
_cell.angle_beta   90.00
_cell.angle_gamma   90.00
#
_symmetry.space_group_name_H-M   'P 1'
#
loop_
_entity.id
_entity.type
_entity.pdbx_description
1 polymer ?
#
loop_
_entity_poly.entity_id
_entity_poly.type
_entity_poly.pdbx_seq_one_letter_code
_entity_poly.pdbx_strand_id
1 'polypeptide(L)'
;GWDPKTAAVGYYTRDRGMPLDNLANSMRIFLGSRMECAQCHDDPFGDTERHDFFELAAFTEGQGTVRQGNMRKLWDELSDDDRRRSLDYDVAQVMWDRVYGLSLAGSGAGKIRLPDDYQYRDGQPGQLIGARTPFGKSVRISEKSDKGGGREALAEWVTTKTGEQFASVAANRMWKRVMGRGVYEPVDEYKPTKELHHPELMATLVRLMAELNYDLRAFQKVLLNTRTFQFVPNPDTPKIATGDDFHGRQLTRLSAEQIWDSLITLAS
;
A
#
# COMPACT_ATOMS: atom_id res chain seq x y z
N GLY A 1 0.10 -12.39 17.38
CA GLY A 1 0.07 -11.28 18.16
C GLY A 1 -0.37 -9.98 17.51
N TRP A 2 -1.33 -9.39 18.13
CA TRP A 2 -1.82 -8.06 17.78
C TRP A 2 -1.08 -7.00 18.62
N ASP A 3 0.24 -7.04 18.58
CA ASP A 3 1.03 -5.97 19.19
C ASP A 3 0.99 -4.77 18.24
N PRO A 4 0.54 -3.59 18.68
CA PRO A 4 0.55 -2.37 17.87
C PRO A 4 1.93 -2.04 17.29
N LYS A 5 3.01 -2.46 17.94
CA LYS A 5 4.39 -2.26 17.46
C LYS A 5 4.72 -3.11 16.23
N THR A 6 4.02 -4.19 16.01
CA THR A 6 4.24 -5.12 14.88
C THR A 6 3.07 -5.15 13.90
N ALA A 7 2.08 -4.29 14.07
CA ALA A 7 0.87 -4.25 13.22
C ALA A 7 1.20 -4.07 11.72
N ALA A 8 2.27 -3.36 11.39
CA ALA A 8 2.74 -3.17 10.01
C ALA A 8 3.12 -4.49 9.31
N VAL A 9 3.47 -5.53 10.05
CA VAL A 9 3.76 -6.85 9.48
C VAL A 9 2.55 -7.41 8.73
N GLY A 10 1.33 -7.18 9.24
CA GLY A 10 0.08 -7.60 8.59
C GLY A 10 -0.10 -7.01 7.19
N TYR A 11 0.42 -5.82 6.93
CA TYR A 11 0.39 -5.22 5.61
C TYR A 11 1.20 -6.03 4.60
N TYR A 12 2.42 -6.44 4.95
CA TYR A 12 3.30 -7.23 4.07
C TYR A 12 2.84 -8.68 3.93
N THR A 13 2.20 -9.24 4.95
CA THR A 13 1.76 -10.64 4.94
C THR A 13 0.36 -10.81 4.34
N ARG A 14 -0.37 -9.71 4.10
CA ARG A 14 -1.71 -9.73 3.50
C ARG A 14 -1.74 -10.49 2.17
N ASP A 15 -0.74 -10.28 1.34
CA ASP A 15 -0.68 -10.82 -0.02
C ASP A 15 0.00 -12.20 -0.07
N ARG A 16 0.13 -12.88 1.08
CA ARG A 16 0.49 -14.31 1.23
C ARG A 16 1.66 -14.80 0.38
N GLY A 17 2.74 -14.04 0.31
CA GLY A 17 3.94 -14.41 -0.44
C GLY A 17 3.91 -14.01 -1.92
N MET A 18 3.02 -13.10 -2.31
CA MET A 18 3.00 -12.43 -3.60
C MET A 18 3.63 -11.02 -3.47
N PRO A 19 4.96 -10.90 -3.44
CA PRO A 19 5.64 -9.63 -3.15
C PRO A 19 5.42 -8.59 -4.25
N LEU A 20 5.22 -9.00 -5.49
CA LEU A 20 4.94 -8.10 -6.61
C LEU A 20 3.56 -7.44 -6.46
N ASP A 21 2.54 -8.23 -6.08
CA ASP A 21 1.20 -7.68 -5.79
C ASP A 21 1.22 -6.74 -4.59
N ASN A 22 1.99 -7.07 -3.54
CA ASN A 22 2.16 -6.19 -2.39
C ASN A 22 2.82 -4.87 -2.80
N LEU A 23 3.83 -4.91 -3.67
CA LEU A 23 4.47 -3.72 -4.20
C LEU A 23 3.48 -2.87 -5.02
N ALA A 24 2.79 -3.47 -6.01
CA ALA A 24 1.82 -2.77 -6.83
C ALA A 24 0.72 -2.11 -5.97
N ASN A 25 0.19 -2.83 -4.98
CA ASN A 25 -0.75 -2.28 -4.00
C ASN A 25 -0.14 -1.14 -3.19
N SER A 26 1.14 -1.23 -2.82
CA SER A 26 1.83 -0.15 -2.09
C SER A 26 1.90 1.12 -2.93
N MET A 27 2.28 1.01 -4.19
CA MET A 27 2.34 2.15 -5.10
C MET A 27 0.97 2.78 -5.30
N ARG A 28 -0.06 1.97 -5.50
CA ARG A 28 -1.44 2.44 -5.64
C ARG A 28 -1.94 3.14 -4.37
N ILE A 29 -1.70 2.57 -3.20
CA ILE A 29 -2.21 3.09 -1.93
C ILE A 29 -1.48 4.37 -1.52
N PHE A 30 -0.16 4.39 -1.62
CA PHE A 30 0.66 5.49 -1.10
C PHE A 30 0.96 6.57 -2.13
N LEU A 31 1.05 6.21 -3.40
CA LEU A 31 1.39 7.15 -4.46
C LEU A 31 0.27 7.35 -5.49
N GLY A 32 -0.84 6.60 -5.41
CA GLY A 32 -1.88 6.65 -6.43
C GLY A 32 -1.35 6.27 -7.81
N SER A 33 -0.34 5.40 -7.86
CA SER A 33 0.25 4.91 -9.10
C SER A 33 -0.18 3.48 -9.32
N ARG A 34 -0.96 3.25 -10.37
CA ARG A 34 -1.42 1.92 -10.78
C ARG A 34 -0.31 1.28 -11.61
N MET A 35 0.25 0.21 -11.10
CA MET A 35 1.36 -0.51 -11.75
C MET A 35 1.05 -1.99 -11.94
N GLU A 36 -0.18 -2.41 -11.66
CA GLU A 36 -0.56 -3.82 -11.67
C GLU A 36 -0.36 -4.45 -13.06
N CYS A 37 -0.65 -3.70 -14.14
CA CYS A 37 -0.46 -4.17 -15.52
C CYS A 37 1.02 -4.41 -15.84
N ALA A 38 1.90 -3.57 -15.30
CA ALA A 38 3.34 -3.61 -15.57
C ALA A 38 4.06 -4.85 -14.98
N GLN A 39 3.38 -5.67 -14.21
CA GLN A 39 3.89 -6.99 -13.81
C GLN A 39 4.03 -7.94 -14.99
N CYS A 40 3.15 -7.84 -15.98
CA CYS A 40 3.08 -8.79 -17.09
C CYS A 40 3.43 -8.17 -18.46
N HIS A 41 3.09 -6.91 -18.67
CA HIS A 41 3.32 -6.16 -19.92
C HIS A 41 3.39 -4.66 -19.61
N ASP A 42 3.89 -3.86 -20.54
CA ASP A 42 3.88 -2.40 -20.42
C ASP A 42 2.45 -1.90 -20.18
N ASP A 43 2.29 -0.90 -19.31
CA ASP A 43 0.98 -0.40 -18.98
C ASP A 43 0.35 0.31 -20.21
N PRO A 44 -0.77 -0.20 -20.77
CA PRO A 44 -1.40 0.39 -21.93
C PRO A 44 -2.14 1.70 -21.64
N PHE A 45 -2.28 2.07 -20.37
CA PHE A 45 -3.03 3.24 -19.91
C PHE A 45 -2.16 4.26 -19.17
N GLY A 46 -0.88 3.95 -18.98
CA GLY A 46 0.09 4.77 -18.25
C GLY A 46 1.47 4.71 -18.87
N ASP A 47 2.42 5.39 -18.24
CA ASP A 47 3.80 5.49 -18.72
C ASP A 47 4.75 4.46 -18.07
N THR A 48 4.21 3.47 -17.33
CA THR A 48 5.02 2.49 -16.62
C THR A 48 5.34 1.31 -17.52
N GLU A 49 6.61 1.16 -17.85
CA GLU A 49 7.11 -0.01 -18.59
C GLU A 49 7.28 -1.23 -17.65
N ARG A 50 7.21 -2.42 -18.20
CA ARG A 50 7.45 -3.67 -17.43
C ARG A 50 8.84 -3.67 -16.76
N HIS A 51 9.84 -3.12 -17.44
CA HIS A 51 11.18 -2.99 -16.91
C HIS A 51 11.23 -2.10 -15.65
N ASP A 52 10.58 -0.94 -15.69
CA ASP A 52 10.52 -0.02 -14.54
C ASP A 52 9.87 -0.67 -13.32
N PHE A 53 8.82 -1.48 -13.55
CA PHE A 53 8.17 -2.22 -12.47
C PHE A 53 9.14 -3.21 -11.81
N PHE A 54 9.92 -3.97 -12.59
CA PHE A 54 10.89 -4.91 -12.04
C PHE A 54 12.09 -4.22 -11.39
N GLU A 55 12.55 -3.08 -11.89
CA GLU A 55 13.55 -2.26 -11.20
C GLU A 55 13.04 -1.77 -9.84
N LEU A 56 11.77 -1.38 -9.76
CA LEU A 56 11.14 -1.01 -8.49
C LEU A 56 10.97 -2.24 -7.58
N ALA A 57 10.60 -3.39 -8.12
CA ALA A 57 10.45 -4.64 -7.38
C ALA A 57 11.77 -5.14 -6.77
N ALA A 58 12.90 -4.79 -7.39
CA ALA A 58 14.21 -5.13 -6.86
C ALA A 58 14.46 -4.57 -5.44
N PHE A 59 13.81 -3.48 -5.04
CA PHE A 59 13.87 -2.97 -3.66
C PHE A 59 13.28 -3.96 -2.65
N THR A 60 12.29 -4.74 -3.05
CA THR A 60 11.55 -5.65 -2.19
C THR A 60 11.90 -7.12 -2.39
N GLU A 61 12.73 -7.44 -3.39
CA GLU A 61 13.13 -8.80 -3.68
C GLU A 61 13.85 -9.46 -2.48
N GLY A 62 13.52 -10.71 -2.22
CA GLY A 62 14.04 -11.43 -1.06
C GLY A 62 13.33 -11.09 0.25
N GLN A 63 12.35 -10.18 0.23
CA GLN A 63 11.42 -10.03 1.34
C GLN A 63 10.44 -11.20 1.32
N GLY A 64 10.26 -11.80 2.45
CA GLY A 64 9.31 -12.90 2.57
C GLY A 64 8.87 -13.08 4.01
N THR A 65 7.86 -13.90 4.19
CA THR A 65 7.58 -14.47 5.50
C THR A 65 8.80 -15.27 5.97
N VAL A 66 9.05 -15.29 7.28
CA VAL A 66 10.19 -16.04 7.83
C VAL A 66 10.22 -17.42 7.22
N ARG A 67 11.25 -17.63 6.44
CA ARG A 67 11.34 -18.82 5.61
C ARG A 67 11.54 -20.05 6.49
N GLN A 68 10.66 -20.94 6.35
CA GLN A 68 10.66 -22.38 6.27
C GLN A 68 11.91 -23.17 6.71
N GLY A 69 13.12 -22.59 6.77
CA GLY A 69 14.32 -23.34 7.04
C GLY A 69 14.31 -24.06 8.39
N ASN A 70 14.04 -23.34 9.45
CA ASN A 70 14.13 -23.93 10.80
C ASN A 70 12.85 -24.67 11.21
N MET A 71 11.69 -24.16 10.82
CA MET A 71 10.43 -24.81 11.16
C MET A 71 10.12 -26.00 10.26
N ARG A 72 10.50 -25.92 8.98
CA ARG A 72 10.41 -27.09 8.09
C ARG A 72 11.36 -28.19 8.56
N LYS A 73 12.54 -27.83 9.04
CA LYS A 73 13.48 -28.77 9.65
C LYS A 73 12.89 -29.46 10.86
N LEU A 74 12.27 -28.70 11.78
CA LEU A 74 11.55 -29.26 12.93
C LEU A 74 10.36 -30.14 12.50
N TRP A 75 9.64 -29.74 11.45
CA TRP A 75 8.55 -30.53 10.88
C TRP A 75 9.04 -31.82 10.20
N ASP A 76 10.15 -31.73 9.48
CA ASP A 76 10.75 -32.87 8.80
C ASP A 76 11.43 -33.85 9.81
N GLU A 77 11.78 -33.36 10.98
CA GLU A 77 12.27 -34.17 12.11
C GLU A 77 11.16 -34.94 12.86
N LEU A 78 9.89 -34.54 12.69
CA LEU A 78 8.76 -35.29 13.21
C LEU A 78 8.50 -36.53 12.35
N SER A 79 8.32 -37.69 12.98
CA SER A 79 7.97 -38.92 12.28
C SER A 79 6.60 -38.80 11.57
N ASP A 80 6.40 -39.57 10.52
CA ASP A 80 5.09 -39.61 9.84
C ASP A 80 3.96 -40.07 10.76
N ASP A 81 4.29 -40.85 11.77
CA ASP A 81 3.34 -41.32 12.79
C ASP A 81 2.96 -40.22 13.77
N ASP A 82 3.93 -39.39 14.17
CA ASP A 82 3.70 -38.20 15.02
C ASP A 82 2.92 -37.13 14.27
N ARG A 83 3.16 -36.97 12.96
CA ARG A 83 2.40 -36.06 12.09
C ARG A 83 0.94 -36.46 11.95
N ARG A 84 0.64 -37.77 11.89
CA ARG A 84 -0.73 -38.30 11.75
C ARG A 84 -1.49 -38.42 13.05
N ARG A 85 -0.78 -38.60 14.17
CA ARG A 85 -1.38 -38.73 15.51
C ARG A 85 -1.55 -37.39 16.21
N SER A 86 -0.88 -36.35 15.76
CA SER A 86 -1.11 -35.08 16.41
C SER A 86 -2.53 -34.66 16.08
N LEU A 87 -3.32 -34.46 17.08
CA LEU A 87 -4.67 -33.82 17.09
C LEU A 87 -4.72 -32.62 16.18
N ASP A 88 -3.84 -32.51 15.46
CA ASP A 88 -3.13 -31.31 15.30
C ASP A 88 -2.52 -31.09 13.94
N TYR A 89 -2.69 -31.98 12.96
CA TYR A 89 -2.33 -31.63 11.60
C TYR A 89 -3.11 -30.39 11.14
N ASP A 90 -4.41 -30.36 11.40
CA ASP A 90 -5.25 -29.21 11.04
C ASP A 90 -4.96 -28.00 11.92
N VAL A 91 -4.76 -28.20 13.23
CA VAL A 91 -4.39 -27.13 14.17
C VAL A 91 -2.97 -26.66 13.90
N ALA A 92 -2.03 -27.56 13.67
CA ALA A 92 -0.65 -27.20 13.29
C ALA A 92 -0.61 -26.45 11.96
N GLN A 93 -1.43 -26.83 10.97
CA GLN A 93 -1.52 -26.14 9.70
C GLN A 93 -2.13 -24.75 9.84
N VAL A 94 -3.18 -24.59 10.64
CA VAL A 94 -3.78 -23.28 10.94
C VAL A 94 -2.82 -22.42 11.77
N MET A 95 -2.14 -22.97 12.75
CA MET A 95 -1.11 -22.26 13.52
C MET A 95 0.09 -21.91 12.64
N TRP A 96 0.50 -22.81 11.77
CA TRP A 96 1.57 -22.62 10.80
C TRP A 96 1.27 -21.46 9.85
N ASP A 97 0.10 -21.46 9.23
CA ASP A 97 -0.36 -20.36 8.39
C ASP A 97 -0.41 -19.02 9.14
N ARG A 98 -0.76 -19.05 10.42
CA ARG A 98 -0.78 -17.87 11.28
C ARG A 98 0.61 -17.40 11.68
N VAL A 99 1.52 -18.30 12.02
CA VAL A 99 2.91 -17.95 12.36
C VAL A 99 3.66 -17.44 11.15
N TYR A 100 3.48 -18.08 9.99
CA TYR A 100 4.08 -17.61 8.73
C TYR A 100 3.48 -16.29 8.27
N GLY A 101 2.17 -16.14 8.38
CA GLY A 101 1.50 -14.92 8.02
C GLY A 101 1.81 -13.73 8.93
N LEU A 102 2.51 -13.94 10.05
CA LEU A 102 2.80 -12.89 11.04
C LEU A 102 4.27 -12.48 11.12
N SER A 103 5.13 -13.05 10.29
CA SER A 103 6.55 -12.75 10.34
C SER A 103 7.07 -12.33 8.96
N LEU A 104 7.88 -11.28 8.96
CA LEU A 104 8.54 -10.76 7.78
C LEU A 104 10.06 -10.90 7.93
N ALA A 105 10.70 -11.53 6.97
CA ALA A 105 12.14 -11.67 6.91
C ALA A 105 12.71 -10.97 5.68
N GLY A 106 13.97 -10.53 5.79
CA GLY A 106 14.67 -9.84 4.73
C GLY A 106 14.31 -8.35 4.64
N SER A 107 15.17 -7.60 4.01
CA SER A 107 15.05 -6.14 3.84
C SER A 107 15.14 -5.70 2.37
N GLY A 108 15.10 -6.65 1.45
CA GLY A 108 15.28 -6.39 0.02
C GLY A 108 16.74 -6.42 -0.43
N ALA A 109 17.01 -7.21 -1.45
CA ALA A 109 18.37 -7.43 -1.97
C ALA A 109 18.86 -6.32 -2.92
N GLY A 110 17.95 -5.47 -3.40
CA GLY A 110 18.25 -4.43 -4.39
C GLY A 110 18.52 -4.95 -5.79
N LYS A 111 18.26 -6.23 -6.04
CA LYS A 111 18.41 -6.88 -7.34
C LYS A 111 17.31 -7.93 -7.52
N ILE A 112 16.80 -8.04 -8.74
CA ILE A 112 15.78 -9.04 -9.13
C ILE A 112 16.14 -9.63 -10.48
N ARG A 113 15.69 -10.86 -10.74
CA ARG A 113 15.77 -11.44 -12.09
C ARG A 113 14.51 -11.10 -12.87
N LEU A 114 14.70 -10.68 -14.12
CA LEU A 114 13.58 -10.57 -15.04
C LEU A 114 12.93 -11.94 -15.22
N PRO A 115 11.61 -12.03 -15.39
CA PRO A 115 10.92 -13.29 -15.55
C PRO A 115 11.31 -14.01 -16.86
N ASP A 116 11.10 -15.32 -16.90
CA ASP A 116 11.49 -16.15 -18.05
C ASP A 116 10.68 -15.83 -19.32
N ASP A 117 9.53 -15.19 -19.18
CA ASP A 117 8.66 -14.74 -20.27
C ASP A 117 8.90 -13.29 -20.69
N TYR A 118 10.02 -12.68 -20.26
CA TYR A 118 10.35 -11.30 -20.64
C TYR A 118 10.65 -11.17 -22.12
N GLN A 119 9.91 -10.32 -22.85
CA GLN A 119 9.93 -10.25 -24.31
C GLN A 119 10.34 -8.87 -24.87
N TYR A 120 10.66 -7.91 -24.00
CA TYR A 120 11.01 -6.57 -24.42
C TYR A 120 12.50 -6.44 -24.75
N ARG A 121 12.85 -5.40 -25.54
CA ARG A 121 14.22 -5.20 -26.03
C ARG A 121 15.19 -4.62 -25.01
N ASP A 122 14.68 -4.09 -23.92
CA ASP A 122 15.39 -3.43 -22.82
C ASP A 122 15.92 -4.42 -21.77
N GLY A 123 15.69 -5.71 -21.94
CA GLY A 123 16.18 -6.77 -21.07
C GLY A 123 16.10 -8.16 -21.72
N GLN A 124 16.58 -9.15 -20.98
CA GLN A 124 16.53 -10.56 -21.37
C GLN A 124 15.93 -11.43 -20.26
N PRO A 125 15.24 -12.53 -20.59
CA PRO A 125 14.77 -13.51 -19.61
C PRO A 125 15.89 -13.93 -18.63
N GLY A 126 15.59 -13.92 -17.34
CA GLY A 126 16.55 -14.28 -16.29
C GLY A 126 17.67 -13.27 -16.02
N GLN A 127 17.75 -12.16 -16.76
CA GLN A 127 18.72 -11.10 -16.52
C GLN A 127 18.56 -10.53 -15.11
N LEU A 128 19.68 -10.38 -14.41
CA LEU A 128 19.71 -9.73 -13.09
C LEU A 128 19.77 -8.22 -13.26
N ILE A 129 18.76 -7.52 -12.78
CA ILE A 129 18.69 -6.05 -12.82
C ILE A 129 18.74 -5.45 -11.42
N GLY A 130 19.16 -4.19 -11.32
CA GLY A 130 19.29 -3.45 -10.07
C GLY A 130 18.04 -2.64 -9.75
N ALA A 131 17.92 -2.24 -8.46
CA ALA A 131 16.85 -1.39 -8.03
C ALA A 131 17.01 0.05 -8.55
N ARG A 132 15.94 0.58 -9.15
CA ARG A 132 15.83 1.96 -9.61
C ARG A 132 14.40 2.47 -9.37
N THR A 133 14.28 3.74 -9.09
CA THR A 133 12.98 4.42 -8.93
C THR A 133 12.53 5.01 -10.27
N PRO A 134 11.27 4.79 -10.70
CA PRO A 134 10.81 5.18 -12.02
C PRO A 134 10.62 6.71 -12.17
N PHE A 135 10.38 7.43 -11.07
CA PHE A 135 10.17 8.88 -11.05
C PHE A 135 10.66 9.51 -9.74
N GLY A 136 10.57 10.84 -9.64
CA GLY A 136 11.00 11.58 -8.46
C GLY A 136 12.52 11.62 -8.30
N LYS A 137 12.98 11.87 -7.08
CA LYS A 137 14.42 11.85 -6.77
C LYS A 137 14.84 10.44 -6.42
N SER A 138 15.87 9.94 -7.07
CA SER A 138 16.39 8.59 -6.84
C SER A 138 16.92 8.39 -5.42
N VAL A 139 16.83 7.18 -4.94
CA VAL A 139 17.45 6.70 -3.70
C VAL A 139 18.42 5.56 -4.04
N ARG A 140 19.40 5.35 -3.17
CA ARG A 140 20.35 4.24 -3.28
C ARG A 140 20.19 3.30 -2.10
N ILE A 141 20.32 2.02 -2.36
CA ILE A 141 20.38 1.02 -1.31
C ILE A 141 21.77 1.13 -0.67
N SER A 142 21.80 1.19 0.66
CA SER A 142 23.07 1.27 1.39
C SER A 142 23.84 -0.06 1.27
N GLU A 143 25.01 -0.03 0.67
CA GLU A 143 25.90 -1.21 0.56
C GLU A 143 26.43 -1.69 1.91
N LYS A 144 26.35 -0.84 2.95
CA LYS A 144 26.79 -1.18 4.32
C LYS A 144 25.82 -2.04 5.09
N SER A 145 24.62 -2.27 4.54
CA SER A 145 23.64 -3.13 5.17
C SER A 145 23.83 -4.57 4.70
N ASP A 146 24.51 -5.39 5.49
CA ASP A 146 24.60 -6.85 5.27
C ASP A 146 23.22 -7.54 5.21
N LYS A 147 22.17 -6.79 5.48
CA LYS A 147 20.77 -7.25 5.50
C LYS A 147 19.90 -6.68 4.35
N GLY A 148 20.51 -5.99 3.38
CA GLY A 148 19.83 -5.48 2.20
C GLY A 148 19.51 -3.99 2.28
N GLY A 149 18.57 -3.50 3.04
CA GLY A 149 18.19 -2.08 3.12
C GLY A 149 17.29 -1.57 1.97
N GLY A 150 16.84 -2.47 1.11
CA GLY A 150 15.97 -2.08 -0.02
C GLY A 150 14.62 -1.54 0.43
N ARG A 151 14.02 -2.15 1.45
CA ARG A 151 12.74 -1.69 2.00
C ARG A 151 12.84 -0.29 2.61
N GLU A 152 13.89 -0.02 3.33
CA GLU A 152 14.17 1.28 3.93
C GLU A 152 14.38 2.34 2.85
N ALA A 153 15.13 2.01 1.80
CA ALA A 153 15.34 2.88 0.65
C ALA A 153 14.03 3.15 -0.11
N LEU A 154 13.19 2.12 -0.31
CA LEU A 154 11.87 2.26 -0.91
C LEU A 154 10.96 3.16 -0.05
N ALA A 155 10.95 2.95 1.26
CA ALA A 155 10.17 3.77 2.18
C ALA A 155 10.62 5.23 2.17
N GLU A 156 11.94 5.49 2.17
CA GLU A 156 12.49 6.83 2.03
C GLU A 156 12.05 7.47 0.72
N TRP A 157 12.14 6.75 -0.39
CA TRP A 157 11.71 7.27 -1.69
C TRP A 157 10.23 7.63 -1.69
N VAL A 158 9.36 6.71 -1.28
CA VAL A 158 7.91 6.93 -1.25
C VAL A 158 7.54 8.15 -0.42
N THR A 159 8.17 8.33 0.74
CA THR A 159 7.74 9.35 1.71
C THR A 159 8.44 10.70 1.54
N THR A 160 9.62 10.75 0.89
CA THR A 160 10.43 11.97 0.87
C THR A 160 10.91 12.42 -0.51
N LYS A 161 10.91 11.54 -1.50
CA LYS A 161 11.52 11.80 -2.82
C LYS A 161 10.51 11.96 -3.95
N THR A 162 9.24 11.66 -3.72
CA THR A 162 8.15 11.75 -4.71
C THR A 162 7.50 13.15 -4.76
N GLY A 163 8.10 14.15 -4.14
CA GLY A 163 7.56 15.50 -4.08
C GLY A 163 6.30 15.57 -3.23
N GLU A 164 5.25 16.19 -3.78
CA GLU A 164 3.95 16.31 -3.09
C GLU A 164 3.05 15.07 -3.21
N GLN A 165 3.42 14.09 -4.05
CA GLN A 165 2.54 12.99 -4.44
C GLN A 165 2.05 12.18 -3.23
N PHE A 166 2.96 11.76 -2.36
CA PHE A 166 2.61 11.00 -1.14
C PHE A 166 1.61 11.76 -0.25
N ALA A 167 1.89 13.03 0.02
CA ALA A 167 1.02 13.86 0.85
C ALA A 167 -0.33 14.13 0.18
N SER A 168 -0.32 14.36 -1.13
CA SER A 168 -1.53 14.57 -1.94
C SER A 168 -2.45 13.36 -1.90
N VAL A 169 -1.91 12.18 -2.16
CA VAL A 169 -2.70 10.94 -2.13
C VAL A 169 -3.25 10.65 -0.73
N ALA A 170 -2.43 10.80 0.31
CA ALA A 170 -2.87 10.63 1.68
C ALA A 170 -4.00 11.61 2.05
N ALA A 171 -3.83 12.89 1.73
CA ALA A 171 -4.81 13.93 2.01
C ALA A 171 -6.10 13.70 1.22
N ASN A 172 -6.03 13.35 -0.07
CA ASN A 172 -7.19 13.09 -0.91
C ASN A 172 -8.00 11.88 -0.43
N ARG A 173 -7.34 10.80 0.01
CA ARG A 173 -8.01 9.63 0.60
C ARG A 173 -8.72 9.97 1.90
N MET A 174 -8.08 10.75 2.77
CA MET A 174 -8.70 11.21 4.01
C MET A 174 -9.85 12.18 3.76
N TRP A 175 -9.71 13.08 2.79
CA TRP A 175 -10.79 13.96 2.34
C TRP A 175 -11.98 13.14 1.85
N LYS A 176 -11.75 12.17 0.93
CA LYS A 176 -12.83 11.28 0.44
C LYS A 176 -13.53 10.54 1.58
N ARG A 177 -12.78 10.03 2.55
CA ARG A 177 -13.33 9.32 3.71
C ARG A 177 -14.29 10.18 4.52
N VAL A 178 -14.02 11.48 4.63
CA VAL A 178 -14.82 12.43 5.40
C VAL A 178 -15.94 13.05 4.58
N MET A 179 -15.65 13.44 3.34
CA MET A 179 -16.59 14.19 2.49
C MET A 179 -17.41 13.30 1.53
N GLY A 180 -17.05 12.02 1.40
CA GLY A 180 -17.70 11.05 0.52
C GLY A 180 -17.19 11.04 -0.91
N ARG A 181 -16.43 12.06 -1.34
CA ARG A 181 -15.77 12.17 -2.64
C ARG A 181 -14.38 12.78 -2.49
N GLY A 182 -13.43 12.35 -3.31
CA GLY A 182 -12.09 12.95 -3.37
C GLY A 182 -12.11 14.37 -3.96
N VAL A 183 -11.05 15.12 -3.71
CA VAL A 183 -10.77 16.37 -4.43
C VAL A 183 -10.53 16.06 -5.91
N TYR A 184 -9.94 14.91 -6.18
CA TYR A 184 -9.87 14.30 -7.50
C TYR A 184 -10.23 12.82 -7.41
N GLU A 185 -10.74 12.29 -8.50
CA GLU A 185 -11.14 10.89 -8.66
C GLU A 185 -10.53 10.31 -9.96
N PRO A 186 -10.20 9.03 -9.98
CA PRO A 186 -10.16 8.09 -8.85
C PRO A 186 -9.04 8.44 -7.86
N VAL A 187 -9.26 8.16 -6.56
CA VAL A 187 -8.26 8.52 -5.51
C VAL A 187 -6.95 7.72 -5.58
N ASP A 188 -6.95 6.63 -6.34
CA ASP A 188 -5.80 5.77 -6.60
C ASP A 188 -5.13 6.02 -7.95
N GLU A 189 -5.43 7.19 -8.56
CA GLU A 189 -4.80 7.72 -9.75
C GLU A 189 -4.37 9.16 -9.48
N TYR A 190 -3.11 9.34 -9.11
CA TYR A 190 -2.58 10.64 -8.74
C TYR A 190 -2.65 11.64 -9.89
N LYS A 191 -3.10 12.84 -9.56
CA LYS A 191 -3.07 14.00 -10.47
C LYS A 191 -2.27 15.14 -9.85
N PRO A 192 -1.32 15.72 -10.59
CA PRO A 192 -0.57 16.88 -10.11
C PRO A 192 -1.51 18.01 -9.67
N THR A 193 -1.20 18.65 -8.55
CA THR A 193 -2.07 19.68 -7.94
C THR A 193 -2.45 20.78 -8.94
N LYS A 194 -1.52 21.20 -9.81
CA LYS A 194 -1.73 22.22 -10.83
C LYS A 194 -2.76 21.86 -11.92
N GLU A 195 -3.07 20.57 -12.06
CA GLU A 195 -4.00 20.04 -13.08
C GLU A 195 -5.41 19.83 -12.52
N LEU A 196 -5.62 20.11 -11.23
CA LEU A 196 -6.90 19.91 -10.56
C LEU A 196 -7.82 21.12 -10.74
N HIS A 197 -9.12 20.90 -10.65
CA HIS A 197 -10.12 21.97 -10.64
C HIS A 197 -10.05 22.84 -9.36
N HIS A 198 -9.61 22.25 -8.25
CA HIS A 198 -9.44 22.94 -6.96
C HIS A 198 -7.98 22.87 -6.47
N PRO A 199 -7.03 23.48 -7.19
CA PRO A 199 -5.60 23.36 -6.88
C PRO A 199 -5.25 23.97 -5.51
N GLU A 200 -5.88 25.09 -5.13
CA GLU A 200 -5.65 25.77 -3.85
C GLU A 200 -6.12 24.94 -2.66
N LEU A 201 -7.27 24.26 -2.82
CA LEU A 201 -7.75 23.35 -1.80
C LEU A 201 -6.76 22.19 -1.60
N MET A 202 -6.33 21.57 -2.71
CA MET A 202 -5.39 20.45 -2.64
C MET A 202 -4.05 20.88 -2.03
N ALA A 203 -3.50 22.02 -2.46
CA ALA A 203 -2.27 22.57 -1.89
C ALA A 203 -2.41 22.85 -0.38
N THR A 204 -3.57 23.32 0.06
CA THR A 204 -3.84 23.53 1.48
C THR A 204 -3.90 22.21 2.26
N LEU A 205 -4.54 21.19 1.71
CA LEU A 205 -4.63 19.87 2.34
C LEU A 205 -3.25 19.19 2.41
N VAL A 206 -2.44 19.31 1.36
CA VAL A 206 -1.06 18.79 1.33
C VAL A 206 -0.20 19.45 2.41
N ARG A 207 -0.25 20.79 2.49
CA ARG A 207 0.47 21.52 3.53
C ARG A 207 0.03 21.11 4.94
N LEU A 208 -1.27 21.06 5.18
CA LEU A 208 -1.83 20.64 6.46
C LEU A 208 -1.40 19.21 6.84
N MET A 209 -1.39 18.29 5.89
CA MET A 209 -0.94 16.91 6.12
C MET A 209 0.53 16.87 6.57
N ALA A 210 1.38 17.67 5.93
CA ALA A 210 2.79 17.78 6.29
C ALA A 210 3.00 18.46 7.66
N GLU A 211 2.30 19.59 7.92
CA GLU A 211 2.35 20.30 9.21
C GLU A 211 1.91 19.44 10.40
N LEU A 212 0.94 18.57 10.19
CA LEU A 212 0.48 17.58 11.17
C LEU A 212 1.38 16.34 11.25
N ASN A 213 2.51 16.32 10.54
CA ASN A 213 3.42 15.19 10.47
C ASN A 213 2.69 13.86 10.19
N TYR A 214 1.74 13.89 9.26
CA TYR A 214 0.91 12.74 8.85
C TYR A 214 0.09 12.10 9.99
N ASP A 215 -0.23 12.84 11.05
CA ASP A 215 -1.22 12.42 12.04
C ASP A 215 -2.62 12.43 11.40
N LEU A 216 -3.03 11.26 10.90
CA LEU A 216 -4.31 11.09 10.22
C LEU A 216 -5.51 11.37 11.12
N ARG A 217 -5.38 11.17 12.43
CA ARG A 217 -6.44 11.46 13.40
C ARG A 217 -6.60 12.97 13.59
N ALA A 218 -5.50 13.69 13.76
CA ALA A 218 -5.51 15.14 13.83
C ALA A 218 -6.03 15.75 12.52
N PHE A 219 -5.58 15.25 11.38
CA PHE A 219 -6.05 15.68 10.06
C PHE A 219 -7.57 15.48 9.90
N GLN A 220 -8.07 14.29 10.23
CA GLN A 220 -9.51 14.00 10.21
C GLN A 220 -10.29 14.94 11.11
N LYS A 221 -9.79 15.22 12.32
CA LYS A 221 -10.43 16.16 13.25
C LYS A 221 -10.55 17.56 12.67
N VAL A 222 -9.53 18.05 11.97
CA VAL A 222 -9.60 19.33 11.26
C VAL A 222 -10.70 19.29 10.20
N LEU A 223 -10.74 18.25 9.35
CA LEU A 223 -11.76 18.15 8.31
C LEU A 223 -13.19 18.14 8.87
N LEU A 224 -13.43 17.39 9.94
CA LEU A 224 -14.74 17.34 10.62
C LEU A 224 -15.20 18.68 11.20
N ASN A 225 -14.26 19.56 11.54
CA ASN A 225 -14.54 20.89 12.06
C ASN A 225 -14.66 21.97 10.96
N THR A 226 -14.49 21.62 9.70
CA THR A 226 -14.68 22.58 8.60
C THR A 226 -16.15 22.91 8.39
N ARG A 227 -16.44 24.13 7.95
CA ARG A 227 -17.79 24.52 7.55
C ARG A 227 -18.34 23.61 6.45
N THR A 228 -17.51 23.22 5.52
CA THR A 228 -17.87 22.31 4.43
C THR A 228 -18.43 20.97 4.92
N PHE A 229 -17.85 20.40 5.98
CA PHE A 229 -18.37 19.17 6.59
C PHE A 229 -19.66 19.42 7.38
N GLN A 230 -19.77 20.55 8.05
CA GLN A 230 -20.89 20.88 8.95
C GLN A 230 -22.15 21.34 8.21
N PHE A 231 -22.05 21.70 6.93
CA PHE A 231 -23.23 21.99 6.13
C PHE A 231 -24.09 20.72 5.95
N VAL A 232 -25.41 20.95 5.93
CA VAL A 232 -26.38 19.88 5.67
C VAL A 232 -26.13 19.32 4.28
N PRO A 233 -25.97 17.99 4.14
CA PRO A 233 -25.84 17.37 2.82
C PRO A 233 -27.09 17.62 1.98
N ASN A 234 -26.92 18.07 0.75
CA ASN A 234 -28.03 18.18 -0.17
C ASN A 234 -28.37 16.79 -0.74
N PRO A 235 -29.57 16.23 -0.48
CA PRO A 235 -29.95 14.91 -0.99
C PRO A 235 -30.08 14.88 -2.53
N ASP A 236 -30.30 16.05 -3.15
CA ASP A 236 -30.44 16.18 -4.59
C ASP A 236 -29.09 16.31 -5.32
N THR A 237 -27.98 16.33 -4.58
CA THR A 237 -26.66 16.32 -5.20
C THR A 237 -26.45 15.01 -5.94
N PRO A 238 -26.20 15.02 -7.26
CA PRO A 238 -25.98 13.80 -8.03
C PRO A 238 -24.86 12.97 -7.40
N LYS A 239 -25.13 11.68 -7.13
CA LYS A 239 -24.12 10.75 -6.60
C LYS A 239 -22.92 10.56 -7.53
N ILE A 240 -23.14 10.84 -8.80
CA ILE A 240 -22.14 10.87 -9.86
C ILE A 240 -22.26 12.26 -10.48
N ALA A 241 -21.65 13.24 -9.85
CA ALA A 241 -21.44 14.51 -10.52
C ALA A 241 -20.40 14.24 -11.63
N THR A 242 -20.87 14.31 -12.87
CA THR A 242 -20.04 14.27 -14.09
C THR A 242 -19.28 15.60 -14.28
N GLY A 243 -19.00 16.32 -13.22
CA GLY A 243 -18.33 17.60 -13.21
C GLY A 243 -17.56 17.77 -11.91
N ASP A 244 -16.64 18.70 -11.96
CA ASP A 244 -15.70 18.97 -10.87
C ASP A 244 -16.31 19.83 -9.76
N ASP A 245 -17.60 20.10 -9.81
CA ASP A 245 -18.30 20.90 -8.84
C ASP A 245 -18.51 20.14 -7.52
N PHE A 246 -17.83 20.60 -6.49
CA PHE A 246 -18.02 20.11 -5.13
C PHE A 246 -19.17 20.90 -4.47
N HIS A 247 -20.34 20.30 -4.45
CA HIS A 247 -21.54 20.91 -3.84
C HIS A 247 -21.70 20.62 -2.34
N GLY A 248 -20.71 20.04 -1.70
CA GLY A 248 -20.72 19.71 -0.29
C GLY A 248 -20.55 18.21 -0.01
N ARG A 249 -20.65 17.85 1.26
CA ARG A 249 -20.50 16.46 1.72
C ARG A 249 -21.59 15.57 1.15
N GLN A 250 -21.20 14.42 0.64
CA GLN A 250 -22.15 13.41 0.20
C GLN A 250 -22.62 12.54 1.37
N LEU A 251 -23.88 12.08 1.28
CA LEU A 251 -24.40 11.08 2.20
C LEU A 251 -23.77 9.72 1.87
N THR A 252 -23.11 9.13 2.84
CA THR A 252 -22.54 7.80 2.75
C THR A 252 -23.26 6.86 3.71
N ARG A 253 -23.43 5.60 3.29
CA ARG A 253 -23.92 4.56 4.18
C ARG A 253 -22.85 4.21 5.21
N LEU A 254 -23.27 3.91 6.42
CA LEU A 254 -22.37 3.33 7.42
C LEU A 254 -21.86 1.97 6.94
N SER A 255 -20.60 1.66 7.22
CA SER A 255 -20.07 0.32 7.02
C SER A 255 -20.68 -0.67 8.04
N ALA A 256 -20.56 -1.97 7.76
CA ALA A 256 -21.02 -3.01 8.68
C ALA A 256 -20.35 -2.88 10.06
N GLU A 257 -19.05 -2.56 10.08
CA GLU A 257 -18.28 -2.33 11.31
C GLU A 257 -18.80 -1.12 12.07
N GLN A 258 -19.07 -0.02 11.38
CA GLN A 258 -19.62 1.18 12.02
C GLN A 258 -21.01 0.94 12.61
N ILE A 259 -21.85 0.17 11.92
CA ILE A 259 -23.17 -0.24 12.43
C ILE A 259 -23.00 -1.14 13.67
N TRP A 260 -22.11 -2.13 13.59
CA TRP A 260 -21.83 -3.05 14.68
C TRP A 260 -21.30 -2.31 15.92
N ASP A 261 -20.30 -1.47 15.78
CA ASP A 261 -19.73 -0.68 16.88
C ASP A 261 -20.77 0.25 17.51
N SER A 262 -21.65 0.84 16.68
CA SER A 262 -22.74 1.68 17.16
C SER A 262 -23.76 0.87 17.98
N LEU A 263 -24.13 -0.33 17.54
CA LEU A 263 -25.04 -1.20 18.26
C LEU A 263 -24.46 -1.67 19.60
N ILE A 264 -23.17 -2.05 19.61
CA ILE A 264 -22.49 -2.44 20.86
C ILE A 264 -22.44 -1.27 21.83
N THR A 265 -22.10 -0.07 21.35
CA THR A 265 -22.06 1.13 22.21
C THR A 265 -23.42 1.50 22.79
N LEU A 266 -24.51 1.23 22.05
CA LEU A 266 -25.87 1.49 22.55
C LEU A 266 -26.36 0.42 23.54
N ALA A 267 -25.80 -0.80 23.48
CA ALA A 267 -26.17 -1.94 24.31
C ALA A 267 -25.35 -2.05 25.60
N SER A 268 -24.27 -1.27 25.73
CA SER A 268 -23.38 -1.20 26.89
C SER A 268 -23.77 -0.05 27.83
#